data_a9944548ef3f071ad30dcf1a24bdc4a3
#
_entry.id   a9944548ef3f071ad30dcf1a24bdc4a3
#
_cell.length_a   1.000
_cell.length_b   1.000
_cell.length_c   1.000
_cell.angle_alpha   90.00
_cell.angle_beta   90.00
_cell.angle_gamma   90.00
#
_symmetry.space_group_name_H-M   'P 1'
#
loop_
_entity.id
_entity.type
_entity.pdbx_description
1 polymer ?
#
loop_
_entity_poly.entity_id
_entity_poly.type
_entity_poly.pdbx_seq_one_letter_code
_entity_poly.pdbx_strand_id
1 'polypeptide(L)'
;MARGREPEAEFVVDFPTLWVVPDWIERHCPVPDGFRAGQDLELYPWQLWCTVNHYRVKPTARAGQLAPAFHYRRSQVVAPQKTGKGPWSATIVLAEAAGPVVFAGWARGGERFICADHDCGCGWYYTYEPGEPMGVPWPTPLIQLTATSEDQVANVYRPLKAMVKKGPLQERLRVGEE
;
A
#
# COMPACT_ATOMS: atom_id res chain seq x y z
N MET A 1 28.98 -3.91 26.58
CA MET A 1 29.10 -4.44 25.21
C MET A 1 27.71 -4.72 24.69
N ALA A 2 27.16 -3.82 23.89
CA ALA A 2 25.88 -4.02 23.22
C ALA A 2 26.12 -5.01 22.08
N ARG A 3 25.50 -6.19 22.16
CA ARG A 3 25.44 -7.11 21.03
C ARG A 3 24.63 -6.43 19.93
N GLY A 4 25.28 -6.04 18.84
CA GLY A 4 24.60 -5.60 17.64
C GLY A 4 23.66 -6.72 17.19
N ARG A 5 22.35 -6.46 17.18
CA ARG A 5 21.40 -7.31 16.47
C ARG A 5 21.73 -7.17 14.98
N GLU A 6 22.19 -8.26 14.38
CA GLU A 6 22.17 -8.36 12.93
C GLU A 6 20.71 -8.16 12.47
N PRO A 7 20.47 -7.45 11.36
CA PRO A 7 19.12 -7.34 10.82
C PRO A 7 18.61 -8.76 10.61
N GLU A 8 17.46 -9.06 11.22
CA GLU A 8 16.85 -10.38 11.13
C GLU A 8 16.61 -10.68 9.64
N ALA A 9 17.22 -11.75 9.14
CA ALA A 9 17.10 -12.19 7.74
C ALA A 9 15.65 -12.40 7.27
N GLU A 10 14.72 -12.39 8.22
CA GLU A 10 13.27 -12.50 8.02
C GLU A 10 12.65 -11.37 7.17
N PHE A 11 13.27 -10.19 7.15
CA PHE A 11 12.76 -9.01 6.44
C PHE A 11 13.58 -8.63 5.18
N VAL A 12 14.42 -9.53 4.70
CA VAL A 12 15.18 -9.29 3.47
C VAL A 12 14.26 -9.44 2.25
N VAL A 13 14.27 -8.45 1.37
CA VAL A 13 13.52 -8.44 0.11
C VAL A 13 14.51 -8.54 -1.05
N ASP A 14 14.58 -9.73 -1.65
CA ASP A 14 15.47 -10.07 -2.78
C ASP A 14 14.69 -10.45 -4.07
N PHE A 15 13.45 -10.05 -4.16
CA PHE A 15 12.54 -10.39 -5.24
C PHE A 15 11.88 -9.14 -5.85
N PRO A 16 11.46 -9.20 -7.13
CA PRO A 16 10.73 -8.11 -7.75
C PRO A 16 9.39 -7.86 -7.06
N THR A 17 9.12 -6.60 -6.74
CA THR A 17 7.86 -6.16 -6.12
C THR A 17 7.53 -4.74 -6.57
N LEU A 18 6.27 -4.33 -6.43
CA LEU A 18 5.84 -2.96 -6.70
C LEU A 18 6.28 -2.01 -5.56
N TRP A 19 7.56 -1.62 -5.55
CA TRP A 19 8.09 -0.68 -4.55
C TRP A 19 7.36 0.67 -4.51
N VAL A 20 6.80 1.07 -5.63
CA VAL A 20 5.95 2.27 -5.71
C VAL A 20 4.76 2.22 -4.75
N VAL A 21 4.28 1.02 -4.35
CA VAL A 21 3.11 0.89 -3.46
C VAL A 21 3.40 1.29 -2.02
N PRO A 22 4.42 0.76 -1.32
CA PRO A 22 4.75 1.24 0.02
C PRO A 22 5.07 2.74 0.05
N ASP A 23 5.83 3.27 -0.91
CA ASP A 23 6.12 4.71 -1.00
C ASP A 23 4.84 5.53 -1.20
N TRP A 24 3.92 5.03 -2.05
CA TRP A 24 2.62 5.66 -2.24
C TRP A 24 1.78 5.65 -0.95
N ILE A 25 1.78 4.53 -0.21
CA ILE A 25 1.08 4.41 1.09
C ILE A 25 1.59 5.45 2.07
N GLU A 26 2.91 5.54 2.27
CA GLU A 26 3.52 6.47 3.22
C GLU A 26 3.24 7.93 2.88
N ARG A 27 3.12 8.24 1.59
CA ARG A 27 2.80 9.59 1.11
C ARG A 27 1.32 9.95 1.21
N HIS A 28 0.40 8.98 1.02
CA HIS A 28 -1.03 9.27 0.87
C HIS A 28 -1.89 8.89 2.07
N CYS A 29 -1.36 8.07 2.96
CA CYS A 29 -2.08 7.56 4.12
C CYS A 29 -1.49 8.14 5.41
N PRO A 30 -1.94 9.32 5.90
CA PRO A 30 -1.43 9.88 7.15
C PRO A 30 -1.83 9.02 8.35
N VAL A 31 -1.13 9.18 9.46
CA VAL A 31 -1.47 8.54 10.73
C VAL A 31 -2.93 8.87 11.10
N PRO A 32 -3.82 7.86 11.27
CA PRO A 32 -5.25 8.11 11.38
C PRO A 32 -5.67 8.72 12.71
N ASP A 33 -5.02 8.34 13.81
CA ASP A 33 -5.43 8.71 15.18
C ASP A 33 -4.23 8.87 16.13
N GLY A 34 -4.52 9.19 17.40
CA GLY A 34 -3.55 9.37 18.45
C GLY A 34 -2.78 10.70 18.37
N PHE A 35 -1.67 10.77 19.11
CA PHE A 35 -0.88 12.01 19.24
C PHE A 35 -0.19 12.43 17.92
N ARG A 36 -0.02 11.52 16.99
CA ARG A 36 0.60 11.75 15.67
C ARG A 36 -0.42 11.86 14.55
N ALA A 37 -1.71 11.95 14.86
CA ALA A 37 -2.78 12.00 13.86
C ALA A 37 -2.55 13.10 12.82
N GLY A 38 -2.61 12.75 11.54
CA GLY A 38 -2.38 13.64 10.40
C GLY A 38 -0.91 13.83 10.01
N GLN A 39 0.05 13.29 10.78
CA GLN A 39 1.46 13.26 10.37
C GLN A 39 1.68 12.16 9.32
N ASP A 40 2.81 12.24 8.63
CA ASP A 40 3.22 11.21 7.68
C ASP A 40 3.28 9.83 8.37
N LEU A 41 2.72 8.84 7.70
CA LEU A 41 2.77 7.46 8.15
C LEU A 41 4.07 6.84 7.68
N GLU A 42 4.71 6.10 8.56
CA GLU A 42 5.87 5.28 8.26
C GLU A 42 5.51 3.82 8.55
N LEU A 43 5.68 2.96 7.57
CA LEU A 43 5.39 1.53 7.72
C LEU A 43 6.41 0.88 8.65
N TYR A 44 5.92 0.16 9.66
CA TYR A 44 6.82 -0.67 10.47
C TYR A 44 7.47 -1.75 9.60
N PRO A 45 8.67 -2.27 9.97
CA PRO A 45 9.39 -3.28 9.17
C PRO A 45 8.51 -4.48 8.78
N TRP A 46 7.69 -4.99 9.69
CA TRP A 46 6.79 -6.10 9.39
C TRP A 46 5.65 -5.71 8.42
N GLN A 47 5.13 -4.48 8.49
CA GLN A 47 4.10 -3.96 7.58
C GLN A 47 4.68 -3.78 6.18
N LEU A 48 5.85 -3.19 6.08
CA LEU A 48 6.58 -3.05 4.83
C LEU A 48 6.83 -4.42 4.20
N TRP A 49 7.37 -5.37 4.98
CA TRP A 49 7.62 -6.73 4.50
C TRP A 49 6.36 -7.43 4.01
N CYS A 50 5.24 -7.33 4.74
CA CYS A 50 3.95 -7.87 4.31
C CYS A 50 3.45 -7.20 3.03
N THR A 51 3.61 -5.87 2.92
CA THR A 51 3.18 -5.11 1.74
C THR A 51 3.97 -5.53 0.50
N VAL A 52 5.30 -5.55 0.56
CA VAL A 52 6.13 -5.92 -0.60
C VAL A 52 5.95 -7.38 -1.00
N ASN A 53 5.70 -8.28 -0.04
CA ASN A 53 5.35 -9.67 -0.36
C ASN A 53 3.97 -9.78 -1.03
N HIS A 54 2.99 -9.02 -0.59
CA HIS A 54 1.66 -9.02 -1.20
C HIS A 54 1.73 -8.63 -2.68
N TYR A 55 2.52 -7.60 -2.98
CA TYR A 55 2.72 -7.08 -4.34
C TYR A 55 3.92 -7.69 -5.08
N ARG A 56 4.39 -8.85 -4.65
CA ARG A 56 5.49 -9.57 -5.31
C ARG A 56 5.12 -9.98 -6.72
N VAL A 57 5.92 -9.53 -7.71
CA VAL A 57 5.73 -9.78 -9.13
C VAL A 57 6.57 -10.98 -9.57
N LYS A 58 6.03 -11.83 -10.45
CA LYS A 58 6.79 -12.92 -11.04
C LYS A 58 7.82 -12.37 -12.02
N PRO A 59 9.07 -12.84 -12.01
CA PRO A 59 10.09 -12.38 -12.97
C PRO A 59 9.68 -12.59 -14.45
N THR A 60 8.74 -13.51 -14.69
CA THR A 60 8.21 -13.82 -16.03
C THR A 60 6.97 -13.03 -16.40
N ALA A 61 6.52 -12.09 -15.54
CA ALA A 61 5.33 -11.29 -15.77
C ALA A 61 5.49 -10.39 -17.02
N ARG A 62 4.41 -10.25 -17.77
CA ARG A 62 4.34 -9.43 -18.98
C ARG A 62 3.30 -8.32 -18.81
N ALA A 63 3.54 -7.19 -19.42
CA ALA A 63 2.58 -6.08 -19.45
C ALA A 63 1.20 -6.55 -19.92
N GLY A 64 0.13 -6.05 -19.30
CA GLY A 64 -1.25 -6.46 -19.56
C GLY A 64 -1.72 -7.70 -18.80
N GLN A 65 -0.82 -8.41 -18.10
CA GLN A 65 -1.22 -9.46 -17.16
C GLN A 65 -1.72 -8.82 -15.86
N LEU A 66 -2.93 -9.18 -15.42
CA LEU A 66 -3.48 -8.74 -14.14
C LEU A 66 -3.03 -9.67 -13.00
N ALA A 67 -3.96 -10.38 -12.36
CA ALA A 67 -3.66 -11.31 -11.28
C ALA A 67 -2.55 -12.36 -11.59
N PRO A 68 -2.39 -12.89 -12.83
CA PRO A 68 -1.30 -13.81 -13.15
C PRO A 68 0.10 -13.21 -13.04
N ALA A 69 0.27 -11.89 -13.07
CA ALA A 69 1.56 -11.24 -12.89
C ALA A 69 2.12 -11.44 -11.47
N PHE A 70 1.26 -11.60 -10.48
CA PHE A 70 1.64 -11.71 -9.08
C PHE A 70 1.87 -13.14 -8.62
N HIS A 71 2.74 -13.30 -7.61
CA HIS A 71 2.97 -14.59 -6.96
C HIS A 71 1.77 -15.02 -6.13
N TYR A 72 1.15 -14.07 -5.43
CA TYR A 72 0.08 -14.34 -4.47
C TYR A 72 -1.24 -13.69 -4.92
N ARG A 73 -2.33 -14.40 -4.72
CA ARG A 73 -3.70 -13.90 -4.91
C ARG A 73 -4.40 -13.65 -3.58
N ARG A 74 -3.78 -14.09 -2.49
CA ARG A 74 -4.29 -13.99 -1.13
C ARG A 74 -3.14 -13.78 -0.17
N SER A 75 -3.35 -12.94 0.81
CA SER A 75 -2.46 -12.79 1.95
C SER A 75 -3.25 -12.99 3.24
N GLN A 76 -2.65 -13.70 4.18
CA GLN A 76 -3.20 -13.86 5.51
C GLN A 76 -2.18 -13.34 6.52
N VAL A 77 -2.59 -12.36 7.31
CA VAL A 77 -1.74 -11.77 8.33
C VAL A 77 -2.32 -12.07 9.70
N VAL A 78 -1.53 -12.78 10.51
CA VAL A 78 -1.84 -13.06 11.90
C VAL A 78 -0.85 -12.29 12.76
N ALA A 79 -1.36 -11.33 13.52
CA ALA A 79 -0.54 -10.48 14.37
C ALA A 79 -1.28 -10.19 15.69
N PRO A 80 -0.57 -9.95 16.81
CA PRO A 80 -1.16 -9.63 18.10
C PRO A 80 -2.04 -8.38 18.05
N GLN A 81 -2.83 -8.17 19.10
CA GLN A 81 -3.57 -6.91 19.27
C GLN A 81 -2.61 -5.73 19.48
N LYS A 82 -3.04 -4.52 19.09
CA LYS A 82 -2.29 -3.25 19.24
C LYS A 82 -0.96 -3.18 18.48
N THR A 83 -0.77 -4.00 17.45
CA THR A 83 0.40 -3.94 16.55
C THR A 83 0.19 -3.05 15.34
N GLY A 84 -0.93 -2.34 15.21
CA GLY A 84 -1.20 -1.49 14.05
C GLY A 84 -1.83 -2.20 12.84
N LYS A 85 -2.39 -3.42 13.01
CA LYS A 85 -3.03 -4.18 11.91
C LYS A 85 -4.16 -3.40 11.22
N GLY A 86 -5.07 -2.82 12.02
CA GLY A 86 -6.23 -2.10 11.49
C GLY A 86 -5.83 -0.93 10.59
N PRO A 87 -5.02 0.02 11.08
CA PRO A 87 -4.46 1.09 10.26
C PRO A 87 -3.72 0.58 9.03
N TRP A 88 -2.85 -0.43 9.17
CA TRP A 88 -2.16 -1.02 8.02
C TRP A 88 -3.13 -1.65 7.01
N SER A 89 -4.15 -2.38 7.44
CA SER A 89 -5.17 -2.92 6.54
C SER A 89 -5.91 -1.81 5.79
N ALA A 90 -6.17 -0.68 6.46
CA ALA A 90 -6.76 0.49 5.84
C ALA A 90 -5.87 1.08 4.74
N THR A 91 -4.55 1.11 4.93
CA THR A 91 -3.62 1.58 3.88
C THR A 91 -3.62 0.67 2.67
N ILE A 92 -3.70 -0.65 2.85
CA ILE A 92 -3.83 -1.60 1.74
C ILE A 92 -5.14 -1.38 0.97
N VAL A 93 -6.26 -1.18 1.67
CA VAL A 93 -7.55 -0.86 1.02
C VAL A 93 -7.46 0.43 0.22
N LEU A 94 -6.83 1.47 0.74
CA LEU A 94 -6.63 2.72 0.03
C LEU A 94 -5.70 2.57 -1.18
N ALA A 95 -4.65 1.78 -1.06
CA ALA A 95 -3.76 1.46 -2.17
C ALA A 95 -4.51 0.72 -3.29
N GLU A 96 -5.34 -0.27 -2.94
CA GLU A 96 -6.19 -0.98 -3.90
C GLU A 96 -7.25 -0.07 -4.55
N ALA A 97 -7.75 0.93 -3.82
CA ALA A 97 -8.75 1.86 -4.32
C ALA A 97 -8.17 2.94 -5.25
N ALA A 98 -6.93 3.37 -5.02
CA ALA A 98 -6.39 4.57 -5.68
C ALA A 98 -4.88 4.50 -5.99
N GLY A 99 -4.17 3.52 -5.49
CA GLY A 99 -2.72 3.38 -5.63
C GLY A 99 -2.28 2.57 -6.84
N PRO A 100 -0.97 2.54 -7.12
CA PRO A 100 -0.37 1.87 -8.27
C PRO A 100 -0.19 0.36 -8.05
N VAL A 101 -1.28 -0.37 -7.85
CA VAL A 101 -1.28 -1.78 -7.43
C VAL A 101 -1.37 -2.81 -8.57
N VAL A 102 -1.64 -2.36 -9.79
CA VAL A 102 -1.72 -3.22 -10.97
C VAL A 102 -0.40 -3.20 -11.72
N PHE A 103 0.17 -4.38 -12.01
CA PHE A 103 1.42 -4.47 -12.77
C PHE A 103 1.25 -3.94 -14.19
N ALA A 104 2.04 -2.93 -14.57
CA ALA A 104 2.00 -2.26 -15.87
C ALA A 104 3.13 -2.69 -16.82
N GLY A 105 4.20 -3.28 -16.30
CA GLY A 105 5.39 -3.68 -17.06
C GLY A 105 6.66 -3.48 -16.25
N TRP A 106 7.80 -3.64 -16.94
CA TRP A 106 9.13 -3.49 -16.36
C TRP A 106 9.75 -2.17 -16.81
N ALA A 107 10.28 -1.41 -15.88
CA ALA A 107 10.93 -0.14 -16.16
C ALA A 107 12.26 -0.34 -16.91
N ARG A 108 12.55 0.58 -17.81
CA ARG A 108 13.85 0.67 -18.50
C ARG A 108 14.80 1.62 -17.81
N GLY A 109 14.25 2.46 -16.93
CA GLY A 109 14.92 3.46 -16.12
C GLY A 109 14.47 4.87 -16.47
N GLY A 110 14.10 5.64 -15.44
CA GLY A 110 13.64 7.01 -15.58
C GLY A 110 12.16 7.19 -15.86
N GLU A 111 11.39 6.10 -16.07
CA GLU A 111 9.94 6.17 -16.09
C GLU A 111 9.42 6.61 -14.72
N ARG A 112 8.25 7.27 -14.73
CA ARG A 112 7.66 7.81 -13.51
C ARG A 112 6.21 7.41 -13.37
N PHE A 113 5.81 7.13 -12.14
CA PHE A 113 4.42 7.21 -11.74
C PHE A 113 4.14 8.63 -11.26
N ILE A 114 3.21 9.34 -11.86
CA ILE A 114 2.87 10.73 -11.52
C ILE A 114 1.43 10.75 -11.03
N CYS A 115 1.23 11.17 -9.78
CA CYS A 115 -0.09 11.20 -9.17
C CYS A 115 -1.12 12.07 -9.92
N ALA A 116 -0.66 13.16 -10.52
CA ALA A 116 -1.53 14.06 -11.29
C ALA A 116 -2.17 13.36 -12.51
N ASP A 117 -1.52 12.36 -13.09
CA ASP A 117 -2.05 11.57 -14.22
C ASP A 117 -3.20 10.63 -13.78
N HIS A 118 -3.45 10.56 -12.47
CA HIS A 118 -4.42 9.68 -11.84
C HIS A 118 -5.37 10.43 -10.88
N ASP A 119 -5.72 11.66 -11.23
CA ASP A 119 -6.67 12.52 -10.50
C ASP A 119 -6.27 12.81 -9.03
N CYS A 120 -4.96 12.85 -8.73
CA CYS A 120 -4.45 13.20 -7.42
C CYS A 120 -3.59 14.46 -7.47
N GLY A 121 -4.10 15.56 -6.92
CA GLY A 121 -3.43 16.86 -6.92
C GLY A 121 -2.26 17.02 -5.94
N CYS A 122 -1.75 15.95 -5.33
CA CYS A 122 -0.72 16.03 -4.27
C CYS A 122 0.69 16.41 -4.75
N GLY A 123 0.94 16.43 -6.06
CA GLY A 123 2.24 16.73 -6.66
C GLY A 123 3.31 15.65 -6.50
N TRP A 124 2.98 14.52 -5.89
CA TRP A 124 3.94 13.42 -5.72
C TRP A 124 4.15 12.61 -6.99
N TYR A 125 5.38 12.13 -7.17
CA TYR A 125 5.77 11.18 -8.20
C TYR A 125 6.79 10.17 -7.67
N TYR A 126 6.85 9.01 -8.30
CA TYR A 126 7.84 7.95 -8.06
C TYR A 126 8.65 7.75 -9.34
N THR A 127 9.98 7.64 -9.23
CA THR A 127 10.85 7.35 -10.37
C THR A 127 11.34 5.91 -10.26
N TYR A 128 11.06 5.12 -11.29
CA TYR A 128 11.43 3.71 -11.31
C TYR A 128 12.90 3.51 -11.67
N GLU A 129 13.53 2.56 -11.00
CA GLU A 129 14.85 2.07 -11.35
C GLU A 129 14.79 1.06 -12.52
N PRO A 130 15.88 0.88 -13.31
CA PRO A 130 15.91 -0.10 -14.38
C PRO A 130 15.60 -1.52 -13.88
N GLY A 131 14.63 -2.20 -14.51
CA GLY A 131 14.21 -3.55 -14.15
C GLY A 131 13.21 -3.62 -13.01
N GLU A 132 12.78 -2.48 -12.48
CA GLU A 132 11.74 -2.42 -11.45
C GLU A 132 10.34 -2.66 -12.06
N PRO A 133 9.44 -3.40 -11.38
CA PRO A 133 8.06 -3.52 -11.83
C PRO A 133 7.32 -2.20 -11.65
N MET A 134 6.66 -1.74 -12.71
CA MET A 134 5.84 -0.53 -12.69
C MET A 134 4.40 -0.84 -12.30
N GLY A 135 3.78 0.07 -11.56
CA GLY A 135 2.39 -0.02 -11.12
C GLY A 135 1.49 1.07 -11.72
N VAL A 136 0.20 0.72 -11.89
CA VAL A 136 -0.87 1.67 -12.23
C VAL A 136 -2.11 1.38 -11.38
N PRO A 137 -3.00 2.34 -11.17
CA PRO A 137 -4.24 2.10 -10.43
C PRO A 137 -5.23 1.20 -11.20
N TRP A 138 -6.12 0.55 -10.45
CA TRP A 138 -7.32 -0.06 -11.03
C TRP A 138 -8.22 1.02 -11.67
N PRO A 139 -8.73 0.81 -12.88
CA PRO A 139 -9.66 1.77 -13.50
C PRO A 139 -11.03 1.81 -12.78
N THR A 140 -11.46 0.69 -12.23
CA THR A 140 -12.77 0.54 -11.55
C THR A 140 -12.62 -0.42 -10.37
N PRO A 141 -12.00 0.02 -9.26
CA PRO A 141 -11.80 -0.85 -8.11
C PRO A 141 -13.13 -1.19 -7.42
N LEU A 142 -13.29 -2.45 -7.02
CA LEU A 142 -14.37 -2.91 -6.15
C LEU A 142 -13.75 -3.65 -4.96
N ILE A 143 -13.90 -3.07 -3.77
CA ILE A 143 -13.31 -3.58 -2.55
C ILE A 143 -14.42 -3.84 -1.53
N GLN A 144 -14.43 -5.03 -0.95
CA GLN A 144 -15.39 -5.42 0.08
C GLN A 144 -14.66 -5.70 1.40
N LEU A 145 -15.13 -5.06 2.46
CA LEU A 145 -14.72 -5.35 3.83
C LEU A 145 -15.78 -6.25 4.47
N THR A 146 -15.39 -7.47 4.83
CA THR A 146 -16.28 -8.44 5.45
C THR A 146 -15.74 -8.89 6.79
N ALA A 147 -16.62 -9.01 7.78
CA ALA A 147 -16.28 -9.53 9.09
C ALA A 147 -17.52 -10.16 9.76
N THR A 148 -17.34 -10.77 10.92
CA THR A 148 -18.45 -11.38 11.68
C THR A 148 -19.28 -10.34 12.45
N SER A 149 -18.78 -9.10 12.59
CA SER A 149 -19.53 -8.00 13.20
C SER A 149 -19.14 -6.65 12.58
N GLU A 150 -20.02 -5.67 12.69
CA GLU A 150 -19.76 -4.29 12.24
C GLU A 150 -18.55 -3.66 12.94
N ASP A 151 -18.38 -3.91 14.23
CA ASP A 151 -17.22 -3.42 14.99
C ASP A 151 -15.89 -3.90 14.42
N GLN A 152 -15.84 -5.13 13.89
CA GLN A 152 -14.65 -5.66 13.25
C GLN A 152 -14.36 -4.97 11.92
N VAL A 153 -15.39 -4.69 11.12
CA VAL A 153 -15.25 -3.87 9.90
C VAL A 153 -14.80 -2.46 10.26
N ALA A 154 -15.38 -1.88 11.32
CA ALA A 154 -15.04 -0.55 11.80
C ALA A 154 -13.56 -0.39 12.20
N ASN A 155 -12.89 -1.46 12.65
CA ASN A 155 -11.45 -1.44 12.94
C ASN A 155 -10.57 -1.13 11.72
N VAL A 156 -11.07 -1.35 10.50
CA VAL A 156 -10.40 -0.98 9.24
C VAL A 156 -11.02 0.28 8.66
N TYR A 157 -12.35 0.41 8.70
CA TYR A 157 -13.05 1.52 8.06
C TYR A 157 -12.81 2.87 8.75
N ARG A 158 -12.79 2.92 10.09
CA ARG A 158 -12.51 4.16 10.84
C ARG A 158 -11.13 4.76 10.52
N PRO A 159 -10.01 4.01 10.61
CA PRO A 159 -8.71 4.54 10.19
C PRO A 159 -8.67 4.91 8.71
N LEU A 160 -9.30 4.15 7.81
CA LEU A 160 -9.42 4.48 6.40
C LEU A 160 -10.09 5.86 6.20
N LYS A 161 -11.26 6.05 6.81
CA LYS A 161 -12.00 7.32 6.76
C LYS A 161 -11.17 8.50 7.27
N ALA A 162 -10.44 8.29 8.37
CA ALA A 162 -9.56 9.30 8.94
C ALA A 162 -8.38 9.65 8.02
N MET A 163 -7.76 8.65 7.38
CA MET A 163 -6.67 8.85 6.41
C MET A 163 -7.13 9.64 5.19
N VAL A 164 -8.30 9.30 4.63
CA VAL A 164 -8.87 10.06 3.49
C VAL A 164 -9.14 11.50 3.89
N LYS A 165 -9.79 11.73 5.04
CA LYS A 165 -10.17 13.09 5.48
C LYS A 165 -8.98 13.99 5.81
N LYS A 166 -7.84 13.41 6.23
CA LYS A 166 -6.65 14.14 6.67
C LYS A 166 -5.53 14.17 5.63
N GLY A 167 -5.64 13.35 4.58
CA GLY A 167 -4.61 13.17 3.57
C GLY A 167 -4.99 13.70 2.20
N PRO A 168 -4.09 13.56 1.23
CA PRO A 168 -4.27 14.08 -0.13
C PRO A 168 -5.36 13.33 -0.93
N LEU A 169 -5.90 12.23 -0.42
CA LEU A 169 -6.96 11.47 -1.07
C LEU A 169 -8.36 12.07 -0.89
N GLN A 170 -8.51 13.12 -0.08
CA GLN A 170 -9.80 13.74 0.23
C GLN A 170 -10.56 14.21 -1.01
N GLU A 171 -9.86 14.74 -2.01
CA GLU A 171 -10.46 15.23 -3.25
C GLU A 171 -10.83 14.09 -4.21
N ARG A 172 -10.10 12.98 -4.14
CA ARG A 172 -10.26 11.84 -5.04
C ARG A 172 -11.27 10.79 -4.52
N LEU A 173 -11.28 10.55 -3.22
CA LEU A 173 -12.13 9.54 -2.58
C LEU A 173 -13.20 10.21 -1.71
N ARG A 174 -14.47 9.90 -1.99
CA ARG A 174 -15.58 10.33 -1.14
C ARG A 174 -15.87 9.24 -0.12
N VAL A 175 -15.68 9.56 1.16
CA VAL A 175 -16.10 8.70 2.27
C VAL A 175 -17.41 9.22 2.83
N GLY A 176 -18.43 8.35 2.90
CA GLY A 176 -19.74 8.71 3.43
C GLY A 176 -19.68 9.24 4.85
N GLU A 177 -20.55 10.17 5.17
CA GLU A 177 -20.86 10.54 6.56
C GLU A 177 -21.93 9.54 7.05
N GLU A 178 -21.62 8.81 8.12
CA GLU A 178 -22.60 8.09 8.94
C GLU A 178 -23.07 8.98 10.05
#